data_ceac9be132e205ac962f30b00f2c40b6
#
_entry.id   ceac9be132e205ac962f30b00f2c40b6
#
_cell.length_a   1.000
_cell.length_b   1.000
_cell.length_c   1.000
_cell.angle_alpha   90.00
_cell.angle_beta   90.00
_cell.angle_gamma   90.00
#
_symmetry.space_group_name_H-M   'P 1'
#
loop_
_entity.id
_entity.type
_entity.pdbx_description
1 polymer ?
#
loop_
_entity_poly.entity_id
_entity_poly.type
_entity_poly.pdbx_seq_one_letter_code
_entity_poly.pdbx_strand_id
1 'polypeptide(L)'
;MTEVQRPPLTADERGQLIGWLDLQRSFVRMKCEGISEEDAHRKVLETSPLMTLAGVAAHLRWNEWSWFQKNLIGVPDTGQSPWTEGGHPDAEMFVDDVPIAQLLDEYDAECARSNEAIAGLPLDATEQGPYAAAGEAASLRYILCHMIEETARHVGHMDIIRELLDHKTGYTKMSLA
;
A
#
# COMPACT_ATOMS: atom_id res chain seq x y z
N MET A 1 11.94 -4.47 15.89
CA MET A 1 11.80 -3.09 15.34
C MET A 1 12.45 -3.08 13.98
N THR A 2 11.64 -2.93 12.95
CA THR A 2 12.11 -2.84 11.57
C THR A 2 12.87 -1.52 11.39
N GLU A 3 14.12 -1.59 10.94
CA GLU A 3 14.89 -0.38 10.63
C GLU A 3 14.32 0.23 9.34
N VAL A 4 13.89 1.48 9.41
CA VAL A 4 13.30 2.20 8.29
C VAL A 4 14.38 3.03 7.64
N GLN A 5 14.68 2.76 6.37
CA GLN A 5 15.71 3.45 5.61
C GLN A 5 15.11 4.46 4.65
N ARG A 6 15.64 5.69 4.66
CA ARG A 6 15.36 6.69 3.63
C ARG A 6 16.18 6.39 2.37
N PRO A 7 15.69 6.74 1.18
CA PRO A 7 16.50 6.67 -0.01
C PRO A 7 17.73 7.54 0.11
N PRO A 8 18.85 7.19 -0.56
CA PRO A 8 20.06 8.03 -0.60
C PRO A 8 19.72 9.43 -1.11
N LEU A 9 20.31 10.46 -0.48
CA LEU A 9 20.02 11.87 -0.81
C LEU A 9 20.34 12.24 -2.28
N THR A 10 21.22 11.50 -2.92
CA THR A 10 21.73 11.77 -4.27
C THR A 10 21.47 10.61 -5.25
N ALA A 11 20.50 9.73 -4.96
CA ALA A 11 20.11 8.70 -5.89
C ALA A 11 19.56 9.31 -7.19
N ASP A 12 19.63 8.57 -8.30
CA ASP A 12 18.95 8.95 -9.52
C ASP A 12 17.41 8.98 -9.34
N GLU A 13 16.69 9.48 -10.34
CA GLU A 13 15.23 9.62 -10.27
C GLU A 13 14.55 8.29 -9.89
N ARG A 14 14.97 7.18 -10.51
CA ARG A 14 14.40 5.85 -10.25
C ARG A 14 14.66 5.42 -8.82
N GLY A 15 15.90 5.56 -8.35
CA GLY A 15 16.28 5.22 -6.98
C GLY A 15 15.54 6.07 -5.94
N GLN A 16 15.29 7.37 -6.25
CA GLN A 16 14.47 8.22 -5.39
C GLN A 16 13.03 7.74 -5.33
N LEU A 17 12.39 7.49 -6.46
CA LEU A 17 10.97 7.09 -6.50
C LEU A 17 10.74 5.74 -5.79
N ILE A 18 11.55 4.73 -6.11
CA ILE A 18 11.43 3.41 -5.48
C ILE A 18 11.74 3.52 -3.98
N GLY A 19 12.81 4.20 -3.60
CA GLY A 19 13.20 4.32 -2.20
C GLY A 19 12.17 5.08 -1.35
N TRP A 20 11.50 6.10 -1.89
CA TRP A 20 10.41 6.78 -1.19
C TRP A 20 9.16 5.90 -1.07
N LEU A 21 8.83 5.11 -2.09
CA LEU A 21 7.72 4.16 -2.00
C LEU A 21 8.00 3.07 -0.95
N ASP A 22 9.19 2.47 -0.98
CA ASP A 22 9.58 1.43 -0.01
C ASP A 22 9.62 1.97 1.43
N LEU A 23 10.00 3.23 1.61
CA LEU A 23 9.91 3.90 2.89
C LEU A 23 8.45 3.96 3.39
N GLN A 24 7.51 4.40 2.55
CA GLN A 24 6.10 4.45 2.93
C GLN A 24 5.53 3.05 3.24
N ARG A 25 5.87 2.06 2.44
CA ARG A 25 5.48 0.65 2.65
C ARG A 25 5.94 0.13 4.00
N SER A 26 7.17 0.46 4.40
CA SER A 26 7.72 0.04 5.70
C SER A 26 6.95 0.61 6.88
N PHE A 27 6.37 1.81 6.74
CA PHE A 27 5.55 2.43 7.78
C PHE A 27 4.24 1.67 8.00
N VAL A 28 3.64 1.06 6.99
CA VAL A 28 2.40 0.29 7.13
C VAL A 28 2.58 -0.83 8.16
N ARG A 29 3.61 -1.66 8.01
CA ARG A 29 3.92 -2.72 9.00
C ARG A 29 4.29 -2.14 10.36
N MET A 30 5.09 -1.08 10.39
CA MET A 30 5.51 -0.44 11.65
C MET A 30 4.30 0.09 12.44
N LYS A 31 3.28 0.65 11.77
CA LYS A 31 2.07 1.16 12.46
C LYS A 31 1.20 0.05 13.03
N CYS A 32 1.38 -1.17 12.59
CA CYS A 32 0.71 -2.36 13.14
C CYS A 32 1.57 -3.13 14.14
N GLU A 33 2.85 -2.75 14.36
CA GLU A 33 3.76 -3.48 15.26
C GLU A 33 3.26 -3.47 16.71
N GLY A 34 3.08 -4.67 17.28
CA GLY A 34 2.68 -4.86 18.69
C GLY A 34 1.22 -4.44 18.98
N ILE A 35 0.38 -4.26 17.95
CA ILE A 35 -1.06 -4.07 18.14
C ILE A 35 -1.74 -5.41 18.44
N SER A 36 -2.79 -5.38 19.26
CA SER A 36 -3.62 -6.59 19.49
C SER A 36 -4.52 -6.84 18.27
N GLU A 37 -4.97 -8.08 18.09
CA GLU A 37 -5.93 -8.42 17.04
C GLU A 37 -7.22 -7.60 17.17
N GLU A 38 -7.74 -7.46 18.39
CA GLU A 38 -8.91 -6.65 18.68
C GLU A 38 -8.70 -5.18 18.26
N ASP A 39 -7.57 -4.58 18.61
CA ASP A 39 -7.29 -3.18 18.30
C ASP A 39 -7.03 -2.97 16.80
N ALA A 40 -6.45 -3.95 16.11
CA ALA A 40 -6.23 -3.85 14.66
C ALA A 40 -7.54 -3.69 13.87
N HIS A 41 -8.64 -4.28 14.36
CA HIS A 41 -9.98 -4.21 13.76
C HIS A 41 -10.90 -3.18 14.43
N ARG A 42 -10.44 -2.47 15.48
CA ARG A 42 -11.28 -1.53 16.22
C ARG A 42 -11.64 -0.30 15.39
N LYS A 43 -12.93 -0.03 15.29
CA LYS A 43 -13.53 1.09 14.53
C LYS A 43 -13.52 2.37 15.39
N VAL A 44 -12.38 3.07 15.44
CA VAL A 44 -12.20 4.28 16.26
C VAL A 44 -12.68 5.57 15.58
N LEU A 45 -12.93 5.53 14.26
CA LEU A 45 -13.44 6.65 13.49
C LEU A 45 -14.91 6.39 13.15
N GLU A 46 -15.84 6.97 13.93
CA GLU A 46 -17.27 6.73 13.80
C GLU A 46 -17.83 7.00 12.39
N THR A 47 -17.33 8.04 11.72
CA THR A 47 -17.77 8.42 10.37
C THR A 47 -17.09 7.62 9.25
N SER A 48 -16.10 6.80 9.57
CA SER A 48 -15.30 6.02 8.62
C SER A 48 -14.99 4.62 9.19
N PRO A 49 -16.01 3.77 9.40
CA PRO A 49 -15.87 2.52 10.16
C PRO A 49 -14.99 1.46 9.47
N LEU A 50 -14.71 1.58 8.18
CA LEU A 50 -13.76 0.70 7.46
C LEU A 50 -12.30 1.12 7.65
N MET A 51 -12.06 2.35 8.10
CA MET A 51 -10.72 2.88 8.38
C MET A 51 -10.21 2.32 9.71
N THR A 52 -9.89 1.03 9.73
CA THR A 52 -9.15 0.33 10.80
C THR A 52 -7.73 0.08 10.34
N LEU A 53 -6.80 -0.29 11.24
CA LEU A 53 -5.44 -0.66 10.81
C LEU A 53 -5.47 -1.86 9.85
N ALA A 54 -6.31 -2.85 10.12
CA ALA A 54 -6.52 -4.02 9.27
C ALA A 54 -7.12 -3.66 7.91
N GLY A 55 -8.18 -2.84 7.88
CA GLY A 55 -8.82 -2.38 6.66
C GLY A 55 -7.87 -1.59 5.75
N VAL A 56 -7.07 -0.69 6.34
CA VAL A 56 -6.08 0.10 5.58
C VAL A 56 -4.96 -0.79 5.03
N ALA A 57 -4.47 -1.77 5.81
CA ALA A 57 -3.45 -2.71 5.31
C ALA A 57 -3.96 -3.54 4.12
N ALA A 58 -5.20 -4.01 4.18
CA ALA A 58 -5.85 -4.73 3.08
C ALA A 58 -6.05 -3.83 1.85
N HIS A 59 -6.52 -2.59 2.05
CA HIS A 59 -6.68 -1.60 0.98
C HIS A 59 -5.34 -1.35 0.25
N LEU A 60 -4.27 -1.10 0.99
CA LEU A 60 -2.95 -0.85 0.38
C LEU A 60 -2.40 -2.08 -0.35
N ARG A 61 -2.64 -3.30 0.15
CA ARG A 61 -2.29 -4.53 -0.55
C ARG A 61 -2.98 -4.62 -1.91
N TRP A 62 -4.28 -4.29 -1.98
CA TRP A 62 -5.04 -4.33 -3.22
C TRP A 62 -4.69 -3.18 -4.17
N ASN A 63 -4.26 -2.02 -3.65
CA ASN A 63 -3.71 -0.94 -4.46
C ASN A 63 -2.40 -1.35 -5.14
N GLU A 64 -1.48 -2.01 -4.41
CA GLU A 64 -0.26 -2.59 -5.00
C GLU A 64 -0.60 -3.52 -6.17
N TRP A 65 -1.50 -4.48 -5.95
CA TRP A 65 -1.93 -5.41 -7.01
C TRP A 65 -2.56 -4.68 -8.19
N SER A 66 -3.48 -3.75 -7.93
CA SER A 66 -4.21 -3.04 -8.98
C SER A 66 -3.29 -2.21 -9.87
N TRP A 67 -2.38 -1.46 -9.28
CA TRP A 67 -1.51 -0.57 -10.04
C TRP A 67 -0.36 -1.29 -10.73
N PHE A 68 0.30 -2.22 -10.07
CA PHE A 68 1.47 -2.87 -10.66
C PHE A 68 1.13 -4.14 -11.44
N GLN A 69 0.28 -5.02 -10.91
CA GLN A 69 -0.03 -6.27 -11.59
C GLN A 69 -1.10 -6.08 -12.67
N LYS A 70 -2.27 -5.53 -12.29
CA LYS A 70 -3.40 -5.41 -13.21
C LYS A 70 -3.19 -4.32 -14.25
N ASN A 71 -2.83 -3.10 -13.82
CA ASN A 71 -2.74 -1.97 -14.73
C ASN A 71 -1.41 -1.93 -15.47
N LEU A 72 -0.26 -1.95 -14.76
CA LEU A 72 1.05 -1.78 -15.40
C LEU A 72 1.40 -2.95 -16.32
N ILE A 73 1.40 -4.19 -15.82
CA ILE A 73 1.82 -5.37 -16.60
C ILE A 73 0.65 -6.17 -17.20
N GLY A 74 -0.59 -5.75 -16.99
CA GLY A 74 -1.77 -6.33 -17.65
C GLY A 74 -2.20 -7.70 -17.17
N VAL A 75 -1.91 -8.08 -15.92
CA VAL A 75 -2.42 -9.33 -15.35
C VAL A 75 -3.94 -9.30 -15.30
N PRO A 76 -4.65 -10.24 -15.93
CA PRO A 76 -6.10 -10.24 -15.96
C PRO A 76 -6.68 -10.53 -14.56
N ASP A 77 -7.74 -9.80 -14.23
CA ASP A 77 -8.57 -10.12 -13.06
C ASP A 77 -9.51 -11.26 -13.43
N THR A 78 -9.27 -12.44 -12.88
CA THR A 78 -10.08 -13.65 -13.11
C THR A 78 -10.98 -13.98 -11.90
N GLY A 79 -11.33 -12.96 -11.11
CA GLY A 79 -12.18 -13.08 -9.93
C GLY A 79 -11.41 -13.18 -8.61
N GLN A 80 -10.10 -12.87 -8.63
CA GLN A 80 -9.30 -12.84 -7.40
C GLN A 80 -9.47 -11.53 -6.62
N SER A 81 -9.85 -10.43 -7.27
CA SER A 81 -10.09 -9.17 -6.58
C SER A 81 -11.43 -9.18 -5.82
N PRO A 82 -11.54 -8.42 -4.73
CA PRO A 82 -12.76 -8.32 -3.95
C PRO A 82 -13.86 -7.50 -4.66
N TRP A 83 -13.50 -6.75 -5.69
CA TRP A 83 -14.45 -5.89 -6.41
C TRP A 83 -15.27 -6.69 -7.42
N THR A 84 -16.57 -6.65 -7.27
CA THR A 84 -17.54 -7.29 -8.18
C THR A 84 -18.48 -6.23 -8.77
N GLU A 85 -19.06 -6.53 -9.92
CA GLU A 85 -20.07 -5.65 -10.53
C GLU A 85 -21.25 -5.45 -9.55
N GLY A 86 -21.55 -4.18 -9.24
CA GLY A 86 -22.61 -3.82 -8.27
C GLY A 86 -22.25 -4.07 -6.81
N GLY A 87 -21.03 -4.49 -6.49
CA GLY A 87 -20.52 -4.66 -5.14
C GLY A 87 -20.16 -3.33 -4.44
N HIS A 88 -19.71 -3.44 -3.19
CA HIS A 88 -19.24 -2.26 -2.45
C HIS A 88 -17.93 -1.73 -3.04
N PRO A 89 -17.75 -0.40 -3.22
CA PRO A 89 -16.52 0.16 -3.77
C PRO A 89 -15.28 -0.13 -2.92
N ASP A 90 -15.44 -0.25 -1.60
CA ASP A 90 -14.35 -0.54 -0.66
C ASP A 90 -14.43 -2.00 -0.16
N ALA A 91 -14.81 -2.95 -1.04
CA ALA A 91 -14.99 -4.36 -0.67
C ALA A 91 -13.70 -5.00 -0.10
N GLU A 92 -12.54 -4.51 -0.49
CA GLU A 92 -11.22 -4.95 -0.01
C GLU A 92 -10.98 -4.65 1.48
N MET A 93 -11.74 -3.72 2.06
CA MET A 93 -11.61 -3.33 3.47
C MET A 93 -12.49 -4.16 4.43
N PHE A 94 -13.35 -5.05 3.90
CA PHE A 94 -14.15 -5.98 4.72
C PHE A 94 -13.30 -7.17 5.16
N VAL A 95 -12.50 -6.99 6.21
CA VAL A 95 -11.51 -7.97 6.68
C VAL A 95 -11.66 -8.29 8.17
N ASP A 96 -12.84 -8.09 8.74
CA ASP A 96 -13.10 -8.27 10.19
C ASP A 96 -12.65 -9.66 10.71
N ASP A 97 -12.66 -10.69 9.87
CA ASP A 97 -12.31 -12.07 10.22
C ASP A 97 -10.88 -12.49 9.77
N VAL A 98 -10.08 -11.56 9.23
CA VAL A 98 -8.73 -11.87 8.72
C VAL A 98 -7.68 -11.40 9.73
N PRO A 99 -6.81 -12.29 10.25
CA PRO A 99 -5.78 -11.89 11.20
C PRO A 99 -4.85 -10.79 10.66
N ILE A 100 -4.53 -9.78 11.48
CA ILE A 100 -3.65 -8.67 11.07
C ILE A 100 -2.29 -9.17 10.58
N ALA A 101 -1.73 -10.20 11.18
CA ALA A 101 -0.46 -10.77 10.74
C ALA A 101 -0.54 -11.30 9.31
N GLN A 102 -1.64 -11.97 8.95
CA GLN A 102 -1.88 -12.45 7.58
C GLN A 102 -1.98 -11.27 6.59
N LEU A 103 -2.77 -10.24 6.92
CA LEU A 103 -2.92 -9.05 6.05
C LEU A 103 -1.58 -8.37 5.77
N LEU A 104 -0.73 -8.26 6.78
CA LEU A 104 0.60 -7.67 6.64
C LEU A 104 1.54 -8.54 5.80
N ASP A 105 1.49 -9.87 5.96
CA ASP A 105 2.31 -10.79 5.17
C ASP A 105 1.85 -10.82 3.70
N GLU A 106 0.54 -10.73 3.44
CA GLU A 106 -0.01 -10.59 2.09
C GLU A 106 0.38 -9.24 1.46
N TYR A 107 0.37 -8.15 2.24
CA TYR A 107 0.82 -6.83 1.78
C TYR A 107 2.31 -6.85 1.40
N ASP A 108 3.19 -7.37 2.26
CA ASP A 108 4.62 -7.45 1.98
C ASP A 108 4.91 -8.32 0.76
N ALA A 109 4.18 -9.44 0.61
CA ALA A 109 4.30 -10.30 -0.57
C ALA A 109 3.86 -9.58 -1.86
N GLU A 110 2.82 -8.73 -1.80
CA GLU A 110 2.38 -7.94 -2.95
C GLU A 110 3.40 -6.84 -3.29
N CYS A 111 3.95 -6.14 -2.30
CA CYS A 111 5.04 -5.17 -2.52
C CYS A 111 6.26 -5.82 -3.21
N ALA A 112 6.62 -7.04 -2.79
CA ALA A 112 7.71 -7.78 -3.44
C ALA A 112 7.38 -8.10 -4.92
N ARG A 113 6.16 -8.57 -5.21
CA ARG A 113 5.70 -8.79 -6.60
C ARG A 113 5.69 -7.50 -7.42
N SER A 114 5.29 -6.38 -6.83
CA SER A 114 5.34 -5.06 -7.48
C SER A 114 6.77 -4.69 -7.86
N ASN A 115 7.72 -4.87 -6.95
CA ASN A 115 9.13 -4.59 -7.22
C ASN A 115 9.71 -5.50 -8.32
N GLU A 116 9.34 -6.79 -8.34
CA GLU A 116 9.71 -7.71 -9.41
C GLU A 116 9.14 -7.26 -10.76
N ALA A 117 7.86 -6.86 -10.80
CA ALA A 117 7.19 -6.41 -12.02
C ALA A 117 7.87 -5.19 -12.66
N ILE A 118 8.39 -4.28 -11.84
CA ILE A 118 9.02 -3.05 -12.34
C ILE A 118 10.55 -3.16 -12.55
N ALA A 119 11.21 -4.23 -12.11
CA ALA A 119 12.68 -4.30 -12.04
C ALA A 119 13.40 -3.99 -13.37
N GLY A 120 12.85 -4.43 -14.48
CA GLY A 120 13.42 -4.21 -15.83
C GLY A 120 12.76 -3.12 -16.67
N LEU A 121 11.71 -2.45 -16.15
CA LEU A 121 10.94 -1.46 -16.93
C LEU A 121 11.56 -0.06 -16.82
N PRO A 122 11.68 0.71 -17.92
CA PRO A 122 12.04 2.11 -17.85
C PRO A 122 10.91 2.95 -17.24
N LEU A 123 11.23 4.14 -16.69
CA LEU A 123 10.22 5.00 -16.03
C LEU A 123 9.13 5.52 -16.99
N ASP A 124 9.38 5.54 -18.27
CA ASP A 124 8.43 5.91 -19.32
C ASP A 124 7.69 4.71 -19.95
N ALA A 125 7.92 3.49 -19.43
CA ALA A 125 7.06 2.35 -19.78
C ALA A 125 5.61 2.66 -19.41
N THR A 126 4.69 2.38 -20.32
CA THR A 126 3.26 2.62 -20.14
C THR A 126 2.55 1.34 -19.73
N GLU A 127 1.49 1.49 -18.96
CA GLU A 127 0.62 0.39 -18.55
C GLU A 127 0.00 -0.35 -19.75
N GLN A 128 -0.31 -1.63 -19.52
CA GLN A 128 -0.86 -2.54 -20.53
C GLN A 128 -2.26 -3.05 -20.16
N GLY A 129 -2.78 -2.59 -19.03
CA GLY A 129 -4.06 -3.01 -18.48
C GLY A 129 -5.28 -2.26 -19.05
N PRO A 130 -6.39 -2.24 -18.32
CA PRO A 130 -7.67 -1.72 -18.81
C PRO A 130 -7.65 -0.23 -19.21
N TYR A 131 -6.89 0.62 -18.53
CA TYR A 131 -6.77 2.04 -18.89
C TYR A 131 -6.02 2.26 -20.21
N ALA A 132 -4.99 1.45 -20.46
CA ALA A 132 -4.30 1.48 -21.76
C ALA A 132 -5.25 1.15 -22.91
N ALA A 133 -6.14 0.17 -22.72
CA ALA A 133 -7.16 -0.17 -23.70
C ALA A 133 -8.17 0.97 -23.94
N ALA A 134 -8.39 1.84 -22.93
CA ALA A 134 -9.23 3.03 -23.05
C ALA A 134 -8.49 4.26 -23.64
N GLY A 135 -7.18 4.15 -23.91
CA GLY A 135 -6.35 5.25 -24.43
C GLY A 135 -5.83 6.21 -23.37
N GLU A 136 -5.87 5.83 -22.09
CA GLU A 136 -5.47 6.65 -20.92
C GLU A 136 -4.29 6.01 -20.18
N ALA A 137 -3.33 5.45 -20.88
CA ALA A 137 -2.20 4.72 -20.30
C ALA A 137 -1.29 5.61 -19.45
N ALA A 138 -1.13 5.28 -18.18
CA ALA A 138 -0.18 5.92 -17.28
C ALA A 138 1.25 5.36 -17.48
N SER A 139 2.27 6.19 -17.23
CA SER A 139 3.65 5.73 -17.21
C SER A 139 4.00 5.11 -15.84
N LEU A 140 5.06 4.28 -15.80
CA LEU A 140 5.60 3.78 -14.52
C LEU A 140 5.97 4.92 -13.56
N ARG A 141 6.53 6.02 -14.09
CA ARG A 141 6.82 7.22 -13.28
C ARG A 141 5.57 7.78 -12.61
N TYR A 142 4.47 7.89 -13.36
CA TYR A 142 3.18 8.33 -12.80
C TYR A 142 2.71 7.38 -11.71
N ILE A 143 2.74 6.07 -11.98
CA ILE A 143 2.31 5.03 -11.02
C ILE A 143 3.12 5.11 -9.73
N LEU A 144 4.46 5.22 -9.81
CA LEU A 144 5.32 5.37 -8.63
C LEU A 144 5.00 6.64 -7.83
N CYS A 145 4.79 7.78 -8.49
CA CYS A 145 4.40 9.02 -7.82
C CYS A 145 3.05 8.87 -7.12
N HIS A 146 2.07 8.27 -7.80
CA HIS A 146 0.74 8.01 -7.24
C HIS A 146 0.83 7.07 -6.03
N MET A 147 1.56 5.96 -6.14
CA MET A 147 1.68 4.99 -5.05
C MET A 147 2.42 5.55 -3.83
N ILE A 148 3.39 6.45 -4.03
CA ILE A 148 4.01 7.20 -2.91
C ILE A 148 2.95 8.07 -2.21
N GLU A 149 2.18 8.85 -2.97
CA GLU A 149 1.15 9.74 -2.45
C GLU A 149 0.06 8.95 -1.72
N GLU A 150 -0.45 7.90 -2.34
CA GLU A 150 -1.52 7.05 -1.83
C GLU A 150 -1.11 6.34 -0.53
N THR A 151 0.06 5.69 -0.53
CA THR A 151 0.57 5.00 0.66
C THR A 151 0.85 5.99 1.79
N ALA A 152 1.46 7.15 1.49
CA ALA A 152 1.75 8.18 2.50
C ALA A 152 0.47 8.75 3.12
N ARG A 153 -0.59 8.98 2.33
CA ARG A 153 -1.89 9.42 2.81
C ARG A 153 -2.47 8.41 3.81
N HIS A 154 -2.45 7.13 3.45
CA HIS A 154 -3.00 6.07 4.28
C HIS A 154 -2.12 5.79 5.52
N VAL A 155 -0.82 5.93 5.45
CA VAL A 155 0.07 5.91 6.63
C VAL A 155 -0.30 7.04 7.60
N GLY A 156 -0.61 8.24 7.10
CA GLY A 156 -1.10 9.35 7.94
C GLY A 156 -2.44 9.03 8.62
N HIS A 157 -3.35 8.29 7.97
CA HIS A 157 -4.56 7.77 8.62
C HIS A 157 -4.23 6.75 9.71
N MET A 158 -3.30 5.83 9.44
CA MET A 158 -2.83 4.84 10.43
C MET A 158 -2.16 5.50 11.63
N ASP A 159 -1.47 6.64 11.45
CA ASP A 159 -0.92 7.43 12.54
C ASP A 159 -2.02 7.87 13.52
N ILE A 160 -3.10 8.46 12.99
CA ILE A 160 -4.24 8.93 13.80
C ILE A 160 -4.94 7.76 14.48
N ILE A 161 -5.20 6.68 13.75
CA ILE A 161 -5.84 5.48 14.31
C ILE A 161 -4.99 4.90 15.44
N ARG A 162 -3.68 4.77 15.24
CA ARG A 162 -2.75 4.25 16.25
C ARG A 162 -2.72 5.11 17.51
N GLU A 163 -2.69 6.43 17.33
CA GLU A 163 -2.72 7.38 18.46
C GLU A 163 -4.02 7.28 19.26
N LEU A 164 -5.16 7.09 18.59
CA LEU A 164 -6.46 6.87 19.23
C LEU A 164 -6.55 5.53 19.97
N LEU A 165 -5.83 4.50 19.51
CA LEU A 165 -5.86 3.16 20.09
C LEU A 165 -4.95 3.05 21.35
N ASP A 166 -3.71 3.46 21.25
CA ASP A 166 -2.70 3.22 22.29
C ASP A 166 -1.76 4.41 22.56
N HIS A 167 -2.09 5.60 22.06
CA HIS A 167 -1.34 6.85 22.24
C HIS A 167 0.09 6.83 21.70
N LYS A 168 0.46 5.85 20.86
CA LYS A 168 1.75 5.82 20.22
C LYS A 168 1.81 6.77 19.05
N THR A 169 2.80 7.67 19.06
CA THR A 169 3.02 8.69 18.04
C THR A 169 4.38 8.53 17.37
N GLY A 170 4.50 9.10 16.18
CA GLY A 170 5.78 9.30 15.50
C GLY A 170 6.42 8.05 14.89
N TYR A 171 7.66 8.22 14.50
CA TYR A 171 8.50 7.17 13.90
C TYR A 171 9.60 6.80 14.88
N THR A 172 9.79 5.52 15.13
CA THR A 172 10.99 5.02 15.80
C THR A 172 12.15 5.03 14.81
N LYS A 173 13.20 5.76 15.11
CA LYS A 173 14.49 5.87 14.41
C LYS A 173 14.48 5.57 12.90
N MET A 174 14.59 6.62 12.08
CA MET A 174 14.98 6.51 10.68
C MET A 174 16.49 6.66 10.55
N SER A 175 17.15 5.74 9.85
CA SER A 175 18.53 5.91 9.38
C SER A 175 18.57 6.50 7.97
N LEU A 176 19.62 7.24 7.66
CA LEU A 176 19.96 7.58 6.27
C LEU A 176 20.66 6.36 5.67
N ALA A 177 20.25 5.95 4.47
CA ALA A 177 20.92 4.92 3.69
C ALA A 177 22.28 5.42 3.17
#